data_fe5b38394620031965e8e2f45ca12072
#
_entry.id   fe5b38394620031965e8e2f45ca12072
#
_cell.length_a   1.000
_cell.length_b   1.000
_cell.length_c   1.000
_cell.angle_alpha   90.00
_cell.angle_beta   90.00
_cell.angle_gamma   90.00
#
_symmetry.space_group_name_H-M   'P 1'
#
loop_
_entity.id
_entity.type
_entity.pdbx_description
1 polymer ?
#
loop_
_entity_poly.entity_id
_entity_poly.type
_entity_poly.pdbx_seq_one_letter_code
_entity_poly.pdbx_strand_id
1 'polypeptide(L)'
;MTFKKDLIVGLSMKKKRIPSKYHYDLQGSKYFEKITKQKEYYPTRKEKEIIKKISKEIPKLFNGKLSYVELGSGAIDKIKLLINKDVKYYVPLDISLDYVKKSVKKLKKQYPKIKIKPKKIDYSKHFKIPNLKETTKVYFFLGSS
;
A
#
# COMPACT_ATOMS: atom_id res chain seq x y z
N MET A 1 -13.33 -12.60 11.12
CA MET A 1 -14.04 -12.16 12.34
C MET A 1 -14.54 -10.74 12.14
N THR A 2 -15.62 -10.32 12.83
CA THR A 2 -16.13 -8.94 12.80
C THR A 2 -15.44 -8.11 13.88
N PHE A 3 -15.43 -6.78 13.76
CA PHE A 3 -14.89 -5.87 14.77
C PHE A 3 -15.42 -6.18 16.19
N LYS A 4 -16.74 -6.35 16.33
CA LYS A 4 -17.37 -6.68 17.62
C LYS A 4 -16.80 -7.96 18.25
N LYS A 5 -16.61 -9.02 17.45
CA LYS A 5 -16.06 -10.29 17.96
C LYS A 5 -14.59 -10.15 18.36
N ASP A 6 -13.78 -9.49 17.53
CA ASP A 6 -12.37 -9.23 17.84
C ASP A 6 -12.22 -8.37 19.12
N LEU A 7 -13.11 -7.39 19.30
CA LEU A 7 -13.14 -6.53 20.47
C LEU A 7 -13.49 -7.31 21.74
N ILE A 8 -14.57 -8.10 21.72
CA ILE A 8 -14.99 -8.92 22.87
C ILE A 8 -13.86 -9.87 23.26
N VAL A 9 -13.32 -10.64 22.32
CA VAL A 9 -12.22 -11.59 22.57
C VAL A 9 -10.99 -10.85 23.12
N GLY A 10 -10.56 -9.77 22.48
CA GLY A 10 -9.34 -9.06 22.86
C GLY A 10 -9.42 -8.39 24.24
N LEU A 11 -10.58 -7.83 24.58
CA LEU A 11 -10.79 -7.18 25.89
C LEU A 11 -11.08 -8.17 27.03
N SER A 12 -11.48 -9.40 26.72
CA SER A 12 -11.66 -10.47 27.71
C SER A 12 -10.34 -11.12 28.15
N MET A 13 -9.25 -10.88 27.41
CA MET A 13 -7.94 -11.44 27.77
C MET A 13 -7.35 -10.77 29.00
N LYS A 14 -6.54 -11.49 29.79
CA LYS A 14 -5.77 -10.92 30.93
C LYS A 14 -4.94 -9.72 30.46
N LYS A 15 -4.18 -9.85 29.37
CA LYS A 15 -3.52 -8.74 28.67
C LYS A 15 -4.41 -8.26 27.54
N LYS A 16 -5.14 -7.19 27.77
CA LYS A 16 -6.11 -6.63 26.82
C LYS A 16 -5.42 -6.15 25.54
N ARG A 17 -6.01 -6.47 24.40
CA ARG A 17 -5.50 -6.09 23.07
C ARG A 17 -6.62 -5.95 22.06
N ILE A 18 -6.41 -5.07 21.09
CA ILE A 18 -7.27 -4.92 19.91
C ILE A 18 -6.37 -5.02 18.67
N PRO A 19 -6.75 -5.80 17.63
CA PRO A 19 -5.96 -5.89 16.40
C PRO A 19 -5.71 -4.51 15.78
N SER A 20 -4.46 -4.22 15.44
CA SER A 20 -4.00 -2.92 14.89
C SER A 20 -4.70 -2.53 13.59
N LYS A 21 -5.21 -3.50 12.82
CA LYS A 21 -5.96 -3.25 11.58
C LYS A 21 -7.13 -2.26 11.74
N TYR A 22 -7.68 -2.13 12.95
CA TYR A 22 -8.77 -1.20 13.25
C TYR A 22 -8.32 0.26 13.41
N HIS A 23 -7.02 0.53 13.44
CA HIS A 23 -6.47 1.88 13.35
C HIS A 23 -6.42 2.42 11.91
N TYR A 24 -6.61 1.55 10.91
CA TYR A 24 -6.47 1.90 9.49
C TYR A 24 -7.82 2.06 8.77
N ASP A 25 -8.82 2.63 9.47
CA ASP A 25 -10.01 3.14 8.81
C ASP A 25 -9.69 4.44 8.04
N LEU A 26 -10.71 5.06 7.42
CA LEU A 26 -10.52 6.31 6.66
C LEU A 26 -9.95 7.43 7.54
N GLN A 27 -10.36 7.53 8.80
CA GLN A 27 -9.91 8.58 9.72
C GLN A 27 -8.51 8.29 10.25
N GLY A 28 -8.25 7.06 10.65
CA GLY A 28 -6.92 6.62 11.08
C GLY A 28 -5.87 6.78 9.99
N SER A 29 -6.21 6.46 8.73
CA SER A 29 -5.33 6.68 7.57
C SER A 29 -4.98 8.17 7.39
N LYS A 30 -5.94 9.09 7.61
CA LYS A 30 -5.68 10.53 7.58
C LYS A 30 -4.78 10.99 8.74
N TYR A 31 -4.97 10.44 9.95
CA TYR A 31 -4.09 10.74 11.08
C TYR A 31 -2.68 10.24 10.83
N PHE A 32 -2.53 9.04 10.31
CA PHE A 32 -1.22 8.52 9.95
C PHE A 32 -0.52 9.39 8.90
N GLU A 33 -1.25 9.87 7.87
CA GLU A 33 -0.71 10.83 6.90
C GLU A 33 -0.20 12.12 7.57
N LYS A 34 -0.88 12.62 8.61
CA LYS A 34 -0.41 13.78 9.40
C LYS A 34 0.86 13.43 10.17
N ILE A 35 0.93 12.24 10.79
CA ILE A 35 2.10 11.75 11.51
C ILE A 35 3.32 11.70 10.58
N THR A 36 3.17 11.17 9.36
CA THR A 36 4.28 11.07 8.39
C THR A 36 4.86 12.41 7.95
N LYS A 37 4.15 13.52 8.20
CA LYS A 37 4.59 14.89 7.89
C LYS A 37 5.33 15.56 9.06
N GLN A 38 5.29 14.98 10.26
CA GLN A 38 5.97 15.55 11.42
C GLN A 38 7.49 15.45 11.28
N LYS A 39 8.20 16.43 11.81
CA LYS A 39 9.66 16.50 11.75
C LYS A 39 10.31 15.31 12.45
N GLU A 40 9.75 14.90 13.56
CA GLU A 40 10.21 13.80 14.42
C GLU A 40 10.02 12.43 13.73
N TYR A 41 9.02 12.30 12.87
CA TYR A 41 8.74 11.05 12.16
C TYR A 41 9.61 10.91 10.91
N TYR A 42 10.89 10.66 11.11
CA TYR A 42 11.89 10.52 10.04
C TYR A 42 11.74 9.25 9.16
N PRO A 43 11.14 8.11 9.60
CA PRO A 43 11.15 6.87 8.82
C PRO A 43 10.63 7.03 7.39
N THR A 44 9.49 7.73 7.20
CA THR A 44 8.92 7.96 5.86
C THR A 44 9.88 8.75 4.95
N ARG A 45 10.63 9.72 5.50
CA ARG A 45 11.60 10.50 4.70
C ARG A 45 12.77 9.63 4.27
N LYS A 46 13.33 8.86 5.21
CA LYS A 46 14.44 7.94 4.92
C LYS A 46 14.04 6.84 3.94
N GLU A 47 12.86 6.30 4.10
CA GLU A 47 12.32 5.33 3.15
C GLU A 47 12.20 5.92 1.74
N LYS A 48 11.67 7.13 1.60
CA LYS A 48 11.59 7.81 0.29
C LYS A 48 12.98 8.06 -0.32
N GLU A 49 13.98 8.38 0.48
CA GLU A 49 15.37 8.52 0.02
C GLU A 49 15.92 7.21 -0.54
N ILE A 50 15.70 6.10 0.18
CA ILE A 50 16.10 4.75 -0.25
C ILE A 50 15.38 4.38 -1.55
N ILE A 51 14.05 4.55 -1.59
CA ILE A 51 13.24 4.25 -2.78
C ILE A 51 13.73 5.02 -4.00
N LYS A 52 14.06 6.30 -3.86
CA LYS A 52 14.63 7.11 -4.95
C LYS A 52 15.96 6.55 -5.47
N LYS A 53 16.82 6.07 -4.57
CA LYS A 53 18.10 5.47 -4.95
C LYS A 53 17.89 4.19 -5.76
N ILE A 54 17.00 3.29 -5.30
CA ILE A 54 16.75 1.99 -5.96
C ILE A 54 15.80 2.07 -7.14
N SER A 55 15.08 3.18 -7.33
CA SER A 55 14.05 3.30 -8.39
C SER A 55 14.59 3.07 -9.80
N LYS A 56 15.86 3.40 -10.05
CA LYS A 56 16.53 3.19 -11.34
C LYS A 56 17.07 1.76 -11.51
N GLU A 57 17.26 1.05 -10.40
CA GLU A 57 17.84 -0.30 -10.41
C GLU A 57 16.75 -1.37 -10.58
N ILE A 58 15.59 -1.20 -9.94
CA ILE A 58 14.50 -2.18 -9.98
C ILE A 58 14.12 -2.58 -11.42
N PRO A 59 13.91 -1.66 -12.38
CA PRO A 59 13.57 -2.05 -13.76
C PRO A 59 14.65 -2.86 -14.45
N LYS A 60 15.92 -2.68 -14.10
CA LYS A 60 17.04 -3.41 -14.71
C LYS A 60 17.09 -4.88 -14.29
N LEU A 61 16.43 -5.24 -13.19
CA LEU A 61 16.36 -6.61 -12.70
C LEU A 61 15.36 -7.48 -13.47
N PHE A 62 14.55 -6.87 -14.33
CA PHE A 62 13.46 -7.56 -15.02
C PHE A 62 13.41 -7.19 -16.49
N ASN A 63 13.05 -8.19 -17.32
CA ASN A 63 12.80 -7.98 -18.74
C ASN A 63 11.30 -7.81 -19.00
N GLY A 64 10.93 -6.90 -19.93
CA GLY A 64 9.57 -6.71 -20.41
C GLY A 64 8.70 -5.84 -19.49
N LYS A 65 7.38 -6.02 -19.59
CA LYS A 65 6.42 -5.20 -18.84
C LYS A 65 6.23 -5.69 -17.43
N LEU A 66 6.06 -4.75 -16.51
CA LEU A 66 5.96 -4.97 -15.07
C LEU A 66 4.55 -4.76 -14.54
N SER A 67 4.21 -5.52 -13.53
CA SER A 67 3.04 -5.29 -12.66
C SER A 67 3.51 -5.04 -11.24
N TYR A 68 3.25 -3.87 -10.71
CA TYR A 68 3.56 -3.52 -9.34
C TYR A 68 2.37 -3.86 -8.43
N VAL A 69 2.61 -4.71 -7.45
CA VAL A 69 1.62 -5.12 -6.43
C VAL A 69 2.12 -4.61 -5.09
N GLU A 70 1.42 -3.64 -4.52
CA GLU A 70 1.83 -3.01 -3.26
C GLU A 70 0.90 -3.40 -2.13
N LEU A 71 1.45 -4.02 -1.09
CA LEU A 71 0.75 -4.38 0.13
C LEU A 71 0.82 -3.20 1.12
N GLY A 72 -0.33 -2.81 1.68
CA GLY A 72 -0.40 -1.64 2.57
C GLY A 72 -0.10 -0.33 1.84
N SER A 73 -0.73 -0.12 0.69
CA SER A 73 -0.38 0.99 -0.21
C SER A 73 -0.64 2.39 0.37
N GLY A 74 -1.59 2.53 1.29
CA GLY A 74 -1.89 3.80 1.96
C GLY A 74 -2.06 4.98 0.99
N ALA A 75 -1.29 6.05 1.22
CA ALA A 75 -1.33 7.28 0.42
C ALA A 75 -0.73 7.17 -0.99
N ILE A 76 -0.16 6.04 -1.38
CA ILE A 76 0.49 5.76 -2.68
C ILE A 76 1.62 6.75 -3.08
N ASP A 77 2.11 7.56 -2.15
CA ASP A 77 3.16 8.55 -2.47
C ASP A 77 4.52 7.91 -2.73
N LYS A 78 4.77 6.75 -2.13
CA LYS A 78 6.02 6.03 -2.29
C LYS A 78 6.13 5.35 -3.64
N ILE A 79 5.06 4.70 -4.09
CA ILE A 79 5.04 3.98 -5.37
C ILE A 79 5.26 4.90 -6.57
N LYS A 80 4.88 6.18 -6.48
CA LYS A 80 5.15 7.17 -7.54
C LYS A 80 6.62 7.30 -7.87
N LEU A 81 7.50 7.06 -6.89
CA LEU A 81 8.95 7.13 -7.07
C LEU A 81 9.50 5.93 -7.87
N LEU A 82 8.73 4.84 -7.93
CA LEU A 82 9.10 3.60 -8.61
C LEU A 82 8.46 3.47 -10.00
N ILE A 83 7.35 4.19 -10.25
CA ILE A 83 6.64 4.12 -11.53
C ILE A 83 7.54 4.60 -12.67
N ASN A 84 7.63 3.78 -13.72
CA ASN A 84 8.38 4.04 -14.93
C ASN A 84 7.61 3.54 -16.18
N LYS A 85 8.20 3.69 -17.36
CA LYS A 85 7.61 3.33 -18.67
C LYS A 85 7.27 1.84 -18.86
N ASP A 86 7.87 0.97 -18.04
CA ASP A 86 7.69 -0.47 -18.14
C ASP A 86 6.56 -0.99 -17.25
N VAL A 87 6.01 -0.16 -16.38
CA VAL A 87 4.88 -0.51 -15.52
C VAL A 87 3.57 -0.50 -16.30
N LYS A 88 3.00 -1.68 -16.55
CA LYS A 88 1.69 -1.87 -17.22
C LYS A 88 0.53 -1.86 -16.24
N TYR A 89 0.72 -2.49 -15.08
CA TYR A 89 -0.30 -2.57 -14.02
C TYR A 89 0.24 -2.08 -12.69
N TYR A 90 -0.63 -1.41 -11.92
CA TYR A 90 -0.42 -1.15 -10.50
C TYR A 90 -1.63 -1.66 -9.71
N VAL A 91 -1.36 -2.47 -8.70
CA VAL A 91 -2.36 -3.10 -7.85
C VAL A 91 -2.11 -2.72 -6.39
N PRO A 92 -2.63 -1.58 -5.94
CA PRO A 92 -2.59 -1.24 -4.54
C PRO A 92 -3.55 -2.12 -3.74
N LEU A 93 -3.03 -2.78 -2.72
CA LEU A 93 -3.73 -3.66 -1.80
C LEU A 93 -3.75 -3.03 -0.41
N ASP A 94 -4.94 -2.78 0.12
CA ASP A 94 -5.08 -2.13 1.44
C ASP A 94 -6.41 -2.50 2.10
N ILE A 95 -6.47 -2.43 3.42
CA ILE A 95 -7.70 -2.62 4.17
C ILE A 95 -8.63 -1.39 4.02
N SER A 96 -8.06 -0.19 3.85
CA SER A 96 -8.76 1.09 3.69
C SER A 96 -8.96 1.45 2.20
N LEU A 97 -9.74 0.64 1.48
CA LEU A 97 -9.92 0.82 0.03
C LEU A 97 -10.42 2.21 -0.36
N ASP A 98 -11.28 2.84 0.44
CA ASP A 98 -11.85 4.16 0.10
C ASP A 98 -10.79 5.27 0.19
N TYR A 99 -9.84 5.13 1.11
CA TYR A 99 -8.67 6.01 1.18
C TYR A 99 -7.77 5.83 -0.05
N VAL A 100 -7.46 4.59 -0.41
CA VAL A 100 -6.66 4.25 -1.59
C VAL A 100 -7.30 4.75 -2.88
N LYS A 101 -8.62 4.59 -3.07
CA LYS A 101 -9.33 5.07 -4.27
C LYS A 101 -9.18 6.56 -4.48
N LYS A 102 -9.17 7.37 -3.41
CA LYS A 102 -8.94 8.83 -3.51
C LYS A 102 -7.53 9.14 -4.04
N SER A 103 -6.53 8.45 -3.52
CA SER A 103 -5.14 8.59 -3.95
C SER A 103 -4.92 8.12 -5.39
N VAL A 104 -5.56 7.01 -5.78
CA VAL A 104 -5.51 6.42 -7.12
C VAL A 104 -6.07 7.38 -8.18
N LYS A 105 -7.13 8.15 -7.89
CA LYS A 105 -7.65 9.14 -8.84
C LYS A 105 -6.60 10.14 -9.29
N LYS A 106 -5.76 10.62 -8.38
CA LYS A 106 -4.64 11.53 -8.69
C LYS A 106 -3.56 10.82 -9.52
N LEU A 107 -3.22 9.60 -9.14
CA LEU A 107 -2.21 8.81 -9.83
C LEU A 107 -2.62 8.51 -11.28
N LYS A 108 -3.89 8.16 -11.52
CA LYS A 108 -4.42 7.86 -12.85
C LYS A 108 -4.35 9.07 -13.80
N LYS A 109 -4.55 10.28 -13.28
CA LYS A 109 -4.37 11.51 -14.07
C LYS A 109 -2.92 11.71 -14.48
N GLN A 110 -1.98 11.41 -13.60
CA GLN A 110 -0.54 11.58 -13.83
C GLN A 110 0.03 10.47 -14.75
N TYR A 111 -0.50 9.25 -14.64
CA TYR A 111 -0.04 8.08 -15.39
C TYR A 111 -1.21 7.39 -16.12
N PRO A 112 -1.77 8.01 -17.18
CA PRO A 112 -3.00 7.52 -17.84
C PRO A 112 -2.83 6.14 -18.51
N LYS A 113 -1.60 5.78 -18.89
CA LYS A 113 -1.28 4.49 -19.54
C LYS A 113 -1.24 3.31 -18.58
N ILE A 114 -1.12 3.55 -17.27
CA ILE A 114 -1.05 2.47 -16.26
C ILE A 114 -2.46 2.01 -15.92
N LYS A 115 -2.69 0.70 -15.99
CA LYS A 115 -3.94 0.08 -15.56
C LYS A 115 -3.91 -0.13 -14.04
N ILE A 116 -4.60 0.73 -13.29
CA ILE A 116 -4.63 0.68 -11.82
C ILE A 116 -5.83 -0.13 -11.37
N LYS A 117 -5.60 -1.17 -10.53
CA LYS A 117 -6.61 -2.12 -10.02
C LYS A 117 -6.57 -2.17 -8.49
N PRO A 118 -7.12 -1.17 -7.77
CA PRO A 118 -7.12 -1.18 -6.31
C PRO A 118 -8.00 -2.31 -5.77
N LYS A 119 -7.55 -2.98 -4.71
CA LYS A 119 -8.30 -4.05 -4.08
C LYS A 119 -8.22 -3.97 -2.55
N LYS A 120 -9.38 -4.14 -1.90
CA LYS A 120 -9.44 -4.29 -0.44
C LYS A 120 -8.94 -5.66 -0.04
N ILE A 121 -7.98 -5.70 0.87
CA ILE A 121 -7.49 -6.92 1.49
C ILE A 121 -7.32 -6.77 3.00
N ASP A 122 -7.43 -7.89 3.68
CA ASP A 122 -7.05 -8.06 5.08
C ASP A 122 -5.96 -9.14 5.10
N TYR A 123 -4.73 -8.78 5.46
CA TYR A 123 -3.58 -9.70 5.46
C TYR A 123 -3.74 -10.88 6.43
N SER A 124 -4.63 -10.76 7.41
CA SER A 124 -4.95 -11.86 8.31
C SER A 124 -5.77 -12.97 7.64
N LYS A 125 -6.15 -12.79 6.38
CA LYS A 125 -6.96 -13.71 5.59
C LYS A 125 -6.27 -14.08 4.29
N HIS A 126 -6.61 -15.26 3.78
CA HIS A 126 -6.18 -15.62 2.42
C HIS A 126 -6.80 -14.66 1.39
N PHE A 127 -6.00 -14.18 0.44
CA PHE A 127 -6.46 -13.31 -0.63
C PHE A 127 -5.82 -13.70 -1.97
N LYS A 128 -6.54 -13.38 -3.06
CA LYS A 128 -6.05 -13.57 -4.42
C LYS A 128 -5.82 -12.21 -5.06
N ILE A 129 -4.71 -12.06 -5.78
CA ILE A 129 -4.46 -10.88 -6.62
C ILE A 129 -5.16 -11.04 -7.98
N PRO A 130 -5.51 -9.93 -8.65
CA PRO A 130 -6.04 -9.98 -10.00
C PRO A 130 -5.11 -10.69 -10.98
N ASN A 131 -5.67 -11.29 -12.03
CA ASN A 131 -4.84 -11.80 -13.12
C ASN A 131 -4.22 -10.61 -13.88
N LEU A 132 -2.89 -10.64 -14.00
CA LEU A 132 -2.06 -9.61 -14.63
C LEU A 132 -1.30 -10.28 -15.78
N LYS A 133 -1.94 -10.30 -16.95
CA LYS A 133 -1.42 -11.02 -18.12
C LYS A 133 -0.16 -10.34 -18.69
N GLU A 134 0.77 -11.14 -19.17
CA GLU A 134 1.95 -10.72 -19.94
C GLU A 134 2.85 -9.72 -19.19
N THR A 135 3.01 -9.91 -17.89
CA THR A 135 3.85 -9.03 -17.06
C THR A 135 4.54 -9.81 -15.95
N THR A 136 5.78 -9.38 -15.63
CA THR A 136 6.45 -9.82 -14.40
C THR A 136 5.86 -9.10 -13.20
N LYS A 137 5.46 -9.86 -12.17
CA LYS A 137 4.87 -9.29 -10.95
C LYS A 137 5.97 -8.97 -9.95
N VAL A 138 6.05 -7.71 -9.56
CA VAL A 138 6.96 -7.23 -8.52
C VAL A 138 6.12 -6.82 -7.31
N TYR A 139 6.39 -7.44 -6.17
CA TYR A 139 5.66 -7.20 -4.94
C TYR A 139 6.44 -6.23 -4.05
N PHE A 140 5.73 -5.24 -3.54
CA PHE A 140 6.26 -4.27 -2.60
C PHE A 140 5.51 -4.38 -1.27
N PHE A 141 6.26 -4.42 -0.19
CA PHE A 141 5.77 -4.19 1.16
C PHE A 141 6.62 -3.08 1.75
N LEU A 142 6.28 -1.85 1.37
CA LEU A 142 7.00 -0.66 1.79
C LEU A 142 6.67 -0.37 3.25
N GLY A 143 7.66 0.03 4.03
CA GLY A 143 7.53 0.27 5.46
C GLY A 143 6.60 1.45 5.79
N SER A 144 6.37 1.69 7.06
CA SER A 144 5.45 2.74 7.55
C SER A 144 3.99 2.53 7.10
N SER A 145 3.55 1.29 7.05
CA SER A 145 2.15 0.91 6.75
C SER A 145 1.53 0.15 7.90
#